data_11705276a5e7c40eac45d5e02cf27d3d
#
_entry.id   11705276a5e7c40eac45d5e02cf27d3d
#
_cell.length_a   1.000
_cell.length_b   1.000
_cell.length_c   1.000
_cell.angle_alpha   90.00
_cell.angle_beta   90.00
_cell.angle_gamma   90.00
#
_symmetry.space_group_name_H-M   'P 1'
#
loop_
_entity.id
_entity.type
_entity.pdbx_description
1 polymer ?
#
loop_
_entity_poly.entity_id
_entity_poly.type
_entity_poly.pdbx_seq_one_letter_code
_entity_poly.pdbx_strand_id
1 'polypeptide(L)'
;LVGSEMCIRDSGNEMILTDLHIHSCLSPCADDTMTPAAIVKAAKEAGLELIAITDHNSARNCPAVAAEAEKAGIGFIPGIEVTTSEEIHCVCLLPDLGKAAAFSRWLDTLRPGIANRPNVFGRQTVIGSRGSRTEERELLFMARRISVNELSRAVRQYSGLIWPAHVDKPSNSLYSILGCWPEDLDMDAVELYYDTEPAGIPESVHRLRCSDAHRLWDIKGGYPLPLESADFAGLKKYLRGE
;
A
#
# COMPACT_ATOMS: atom_id res chain seq x y z
N LEU A 1 -8.36 -8.68 -44.86
CA LEU A 1 -9.49 -8.81 -43.94
C LEU A 1 -8.92 -8.94 -42.54
N VAL A 2 -8.84 -7.80 -41.84
CA VAL A 2 -8.44 -7.72 -40.45
C VAL A 2 -9.72 -7.77 -39.64
N GLY A 3 -9.92 -8.85 -38.88
CA GLY A 3 -11.02 -8.98 -37.95
C GLY A 3 -10.76 -8.07 -36.75
N SER A 4 -11.60 -7.07 -36.55
CA SER A 4 -11.69 -6.31 -35.32
C SER A 4 -12.27 -7.23 -34.25
N GLU A 5 -11.45 -7.66 -33.32
CA GLU A 5 -11.96 -8.24 -32.08
C GLU A 5 -12.64 -7.13 -31.28
N MET A 6 -13.95 -7.13 -31.39
CA MET A 6 -14.84 -6.31 -30.59
C MET A 6 -14.85 -6.91 -29.18
N CYS A 7 -14.08 -6.33 -28.24
CA CYS A 7 -14.22 -6.66 -26.83
C CYS A 7 -15.68 -6.42 -26.43
N ILE A 8 -16.37 -7.53 -26.18
CA ILE A 8 -17.71 -7.54 -25.60
C ILE A 8 -17.56 -7.06 -24.15
N ARG A 9 -17.99 -5.82 -23.88
CA ARG A 9 -18.22 -5.31 -22.54
C ARG A 9 -19.46 -6.04 -22.00
N ASP A 10 -19.23 -7.09 -21.23
CA ASP A 10 -20.29 -7.73 -20.45
C ASP A 10 -20.29 -7.16 -19.03
N SER A 11 -21.48 -6.68 -18.65
CA SER A 11 -21.91 -6.30 -17.28
C SER A 11 -21.02 -5.37 -16.46
N GLY A 12 -21.21 -4.08 -16.55
CA GLY A 12 -21.45 -3.16 -15.42
C GLY A 12 -20.30 -2.69 -14.55
N ASN A 13 -19.14 -3.33 -14.49
CA ASN A 13 -18.00 -2.85 -13.72
C ASN A 13 -16.89 -2.38 -14.68
N GLU A 14 -16.61 -1.10 -14.67
CA GLU A 14 -15.41 -0.57 -15.35
C GLU A 14 -14.17 -1.11 -14.64
N MET A 15 -13.17 -1.55 -15.45
CA MET A 15 -11.88 -1.96 -14.92
C MET A 15 -11.08 -0.71 -14.57
N ILE A 16 -10.85 -0.47 -13.30
CA ILE A 16 -10.09 0.66 -12.79
C ILE A 16 -8.63 0.25 -12.66
N LEU A 17 -7.73 1.00 -13.30
CA LEU A 17 -6.29 0.78 -13.19
C LEU A 17 -5.77 1.28 -11.84
N THR A 18 -5.26 0.36 -11.03
CA THR A 18 -4.85 0.64 -9.65
C THR A 18 -3.38 0.36 -9.42
N ASP A 19 -2.79 1.07 -8.46
CA ASP A 19 -1.55 0.67 -7.79
C ASP A 19 -1.67 1.00 -6.30
N LEU A 20 -1.83 -0.03 -5.49
CA LEU A 20 -2.20 0.08 -4.07
C LEU A 20 -1.01 -0.09 -3.12
N HIS A 21 0.23 -0.11 -3.66
CA HIS A 21 1.45 -0.25 -2.88
C HIS A 21 2.58 0.59 -3.51
N ILE A 22 2.71 1.83 -3.05
CA ILE A 22 3.71 2.79 -3.51
C ILE A 22 4.37 3.45 -2.30
N HIS A 23 5.70 3.54 -2.29
CA HIS A 23 6.46 4.26 -1.29
C HIS A 23 6.78 5.68 -1.73
N SER A 24 6.77 6.62 -0.78
CA SER A 24 7.24 7.98 -1.00
C SER A 24 8.66 8.17 -0.43
N CYS A 25 9.22 9.36 -0.59
CA CYS A 25 10.50 9.76 0.01
C CYS A 25 10.49 9.76 1.56
N LEU A 26 9.41 9.33 2.19
CA LEU A 26 9.34 9.09 3.63
C LEU A 26 9.91 7.70 3.99
N SER A 27 9.77 6.73 3.10
CA SER A 27 10.35 5.40 3.30
C SER A 27 11.86 5.44 3.03
N PRO A 28 12.72 4.98 3.95
CA PRO A 28 14.17 5.13 3.81
C PRO A 28 14.77 4.32 2.64
N CYS A 29 14.05 3.31 2.17
CA CYS A 29 14.41 2.49 1.00
C CYS A 29 13.96 3.09 -0.33
N ALA A 30 13.09 4.10 -0.32
CA ALA A 30 12.63 4.77 -1.53
C ALA A 30 13.61 5.89 -1.95
N ASP A 31 13.61 6.19 -3.25
CA ASP A 31 14.41 7.27 -3.81
C ASP A 31 13.91 8.65 -3.32
N ASP A 32 14.82 9.58 -3.06
CA ASP A 32 14.49 10.94 -2.61
C ASP A 32 13.61 11.71 -3.62
N THR A 33 13.57 11.28 -4.89
CA THR A 33 12.71 11.83 -5.94
C THR A 33 11.25 11.37 -5.83
N MET A 34 10.94 10.37 -5.00
CA MET A 34 9.58 9.90 -4.73
C MET A 34 8.76 10.91 -3.92
N THR A 35 8.73 12.14 -4.40
CA THR A 35 7.92 13.20 -3.79
C THR A 35 6.45 13.07 -4.16
N PRO A 36 5.49 13.55 -3.34
CA PRO A 36 4.07 13.51 -3.63
C PRO A 36 3.70 13.95 -5.04
N ALA A 37 4.20 15.11 -5.49
CA ALA A 37 3.92 15.63 -6.82
C ALA A 37 4.52 14.75 -7.94
N ALA A 38 5.73 14.21 -7.74
CA ALA A 38 6.38 13.35 -8.74
C ALA A 38 5.67 11.98 -8.86
N ILE A 39 5.24 11.39 -7.74
CA ILE A 39 4.47 10.15 -7.72
C ILE A 39 3.15 10.32 -8.47
N VAL A 40 2.37 11.36 -8.15
CA VAL A 40 1.08 11.61 -8.80
C VAL A 40 1.24 11.89 -10.29
N LYS A 41 2.30 12.64 -10.67
CA LYS A 41 2.63 12.85 -12.08
C LYS A 41 2.93 11.53 -12.79
N ALA A 42 3.79 10.67 -12.22
CA ALA A 42 4.12 9.37 -12.79
C ALA A 42 2.88 8.46 -12.89
N ALA A 43 2.04 8.44 -11.85
CA ALA A 43 0.77 7.71 -11.85
C ALA A 43 -0.17 8.17 -12.99
N LYS A 44 -0.29 9.49 -13.18
CA LYS A 44 -1.08 10.06 -14.29
C LYS A 44 -0.55 9.65 -15.66
N GLU A 45 0.77 9.73 -15.83
CA GLU A 45 1.45 9.34 -17.09
C GLU A 45 1.32 7.84 -17.36
N ALA A 46 1.26 7.01 -16.31
CA ALA A 46 1.02 5.58 -16.39
C ALA A 46 -0.46 5.20 -16.60
N GLY A 47 -1.38 6.18 -16.58
CA GLY A 47 -2.81 5.95 -16.75
C GLY A 47 -3.52 5.39 -15.51
N LEU A 48 -2.91 5.50 -14.32
CA LEU A 48 -3.52 5.03 -13.08
C LEU A 48 -4.72 5.91 -12.71
N GLU A 49 -5.79 5.26 -12.26
CA GLU A 49 -7.05 5.88 -11.85
C GLU A 49 -7.22 5.88 -10.33
N LEU A 50 -6.56 4.93 -9.64
CA LEU A 50 -6.57 4.81 -8.18
C LEU A 50 -5.17 4.42 -7.68
N ILE A 51 -4.64 5.18 -6.72
CA ILE A 51 -3.36 4.88 -6.07
C ILE A 51 -3.48 4.86 -4.55
N ALA A 52 -2.60 4.12 -3.89
CA ALA A 52 -2.38 4.22 -2.44
C ALA A 52 -0.91 4.51 -2.14
N ILE A 53 -0.65 5.33 -1.11
CA ILE A 53 0.68 5.48 -0.53
C ILE A 53 0.75 4.66 0.75
N THR A 54 1.79 3.86 0.84
CA THR A 54 1.96 2.85 1.88
C THR A 54 3.38 2.88 2.45
N ASP A 55 3.85 4.06 2.83
CA ASP A 55 5.17 4.21 3.45
C ASP A 55 5.33 3.31 4.68
N HIS A 56 6.54 2.86 4.93
CA HIS A 56 6.84 2.02 6.10
C HIS A 56 6.37 2.68 7.40
N ASN A 57 5.44 2.01 8.08
CA ASN A 57 4.97 2.32 9.43
C ASN A 57 4.51 3.78 9.66
N SER A 58 4.16 4.53 8.60
CA SER A 58 3.78 5.94 8.72
C SER A 58 2.87 6.42 7.59
N ALA A 59 1.83 7.19 7.91
CA ALA A 59 0.95 7.84 6.92
C ALA A 59 1.27 9.34 6.73
N ARG A 60 2.43 9.82 7.15
CA ARG A 60 2.70 11.28 7.22
C ARG A 60 2.73 11.98 5.87
N ASN A 61 3.08 11.28 4.78
CA ASN A 61 3.05 11.85 3.43
C ASN A 61 1.69 11.69 2.72
N CYS A 62 0.74 10.89 3.26
CA CYS A 62 -0.58 10.72 2.68
C CYS A 62 -1.33 12.03 2.44
N PRO A 63 -1.33 13.04 3.36
CA PRO A 63 -2.03 14.30 3.10
C PRO A 63 -1.46 15.10 1.92
N ALA A 64 -0.15 15.04 1.71
CA ALA A 64 0.49 15.74 0.59
C ALA A 64 0.18 15.04 -0.75
N VAL A 65 0.18 13.70 -0.76
CA VAL A 65 -0.18 12.94 -1.98
C VAL A 65 -1.66 13.10 -2.28
N ALA A 66 -2.55 13.05 -1.28
CA ALA A 66 -3.98 13.28 -1.47
C ALA A 66 -4.27 14.62 -2.17
N ALA A 67 -3.59 15.69 -1.73
CA ALA A 67 -3.74 17.01 -2.32
C ALA A 67 -3.26 17.08 -3.79
N GLU A 68 -2.22 16.35 -4.15
CA GLU A 68 -1.75 16.26 -5.55
C GLU A 68 -2.65 15.36 -6.39
N ALA A 69 -3.12 14.22 -5.85
CA ALA A 69 -4.02 13.30 -6.52
C ALA A 69 -5.37 13.97 -6.86
N GLU A 70 -5.93 14.75 -5.93
CA GLU A 70 -7.15 15.54 -6.14
C GLU A 70 -6.98 16.50 -7.33
N LYS A 71 -5.88 17.25 -7.41
CA LYS A 71 -5.58 18.14 -8.53
C LYS A 71 -5.46 17.41 -9.86
N ALA A 72 -4.92 16.18 -9.84
CA ALA A 72 -4.74 15.35 -11.02
C ALA A 72 -6.01 14.59 -11.44
N GLY A 73 -7.04 14.55 -10.58
CA GLY A 73 -8.24 13.75 -10.80
C GLY A 73 -7.99 12.25 -10.70
N ILE A 74 -7.08 11.83 -9.82
CA ILE A 74 -6.78 10.41 -9.52
C ILE A 74 -7.36 10.07 -8.15
N GLY A 75 -8.04 8.92 -8.03
CA GLY A 75 -8.47 8.37 -6.76
C GLY A 75 -7.28 8.08 -5.83
N PHE A 76 -7.45 8.34 -4.55
CA PHE A 76 -6.39 8.16 -3.56
C PHE A 76 -6.91 7.47 -2.31
N ILE A 77 -6.18 6.44 -1.85
CA ILE A 77 -6.43 5.78 -0.57
C ILE A 77 -5.20 5.95 0.32
N PRO A 78 -5.33 6.51 1.53
CA PRO A 78 -4.23 6.59 2.48
C PRO A 78 -3.93 5.22 3.07
N GLY A 79 -2.66 4.86 3.14
CA GLY A 79 -2.22 3.57 3.65
C GLY A 79 -0.91 3.63 4.41
N ILE A 80 -0.51 2.48 4.91
CA ILE A 80 0.74 2.23 5.61
C ILE A 80 1.17 0.80 5.32
N GLU A 81 2.41 0.57 4.94
CA GLU A 81 3.00 -0.75 5.00
C GLU A 81 3.60 -0.97 6.39
N VAL A 82 2.96 -1.83 7.18
CA VAL A 82 3.39 -2.12 8.55
C VAL A 82 4.33 -3.32 8.56
N THR A 83 5.48 -3.18 9.21
CA THR A 83 6.37 -4.30 9.52
C THR A 83 6.01 -4.86 10.89
N THR A 84 5.54 -6.09 10.95
CA THR A 84 5.12 -6.77 12.20
C THR A 84 6.32 -7.23 13.03
N SER A 85 6.08 -7.72 14.24
CA SER A 85 7.14 -8.29 15.13
C SER A 85 7.82 -9.51 14.53
N GLU A 86 7.15 -10.22 13.63
CA GLU A 86 7.69 -11.34 12.86
C GLU A 86 8.50 -10.90 11.64
N GLU A 87 8.60 -9.57 11.41
CA GLU A 87 9.21 -8.98 10.20
C GLU A 87 8.42 -9.24 8.91
N ILE A 88 7.12 -9.49 9.01
CA ILE A 88 6.20 -9.59 7.88
C ILE A 88 5.69 -8.21 7.52
N HIS A 89 5.73 -7.86 6.24
CA HIS A 89 5.14 -6.65 5.72
C HIS A 89 3.64 -6.85 5.45
N CYS A 90 2.83 -5.90 5.89
CA CYS A 90 1.39 -5.87 5.64
C CYS A 90 0.96 -4.49 5.16
N VAL A 91 0.29 -4.45 4.01
CA VAL A 91 -0.37 -3.24 3.54
C VAL A 91 -1.66 -3.05 4.32
N CYS A 92 -1.80 -1.88 4.93
CA CYS A 92 -2.97 -1.45 5.68
C CYS A 92 -3.54 -0.18 5.01
N LEU A 93 -4.72 -0.27 4.41
CA LEU A 93 -5.39 0.88 3.80
C LEU A 93 -6.51 1.39 4.70
N LEU A 94 -6.63 2.70 4.82
CA LEU A 94 -7.58 3.35 5.72
C LEU A 94 -8.62 4.15 4.91
N PRO A 95 -9.87 4.28 5.45
CA PRO A 95 -10.96 4.90 4.68
C PRO A 95 -10.74 6.40 4.40
N ASP A 96 -9.99 7.09 5.24
CA ASP A 96 -9.73 8.51 5.13
C ASP A 96 -8.43 8.93 5.83
N LEU A 97 -8.00 10.17 5.58
CA LEU A 97 -6.77 10.74 6.17
C LEU A 97 -6.84 10.84 7.70
N GLY A 98 -8.01 11.04 8.28
CA GLY A 98 -8.21 11.12 9.73
C GLY A 98 -7.94 9.78 10.41
N LYS A 99 -8.49 8.71 9.84
CA LYS A 99 -8.26 7.33 10.28
C LYS A 99 -6.80 6.92 10.07
N ALA A 100 -6.21 7.23 8.92
CA ALA A 100 -4.81 6.97 8.65
C ALA A 100 -3.87 7.69 9.63
N ALA A 101 -4.13 8.95 9.92
CA ALA A 101 -3.37 9.71 10.91
C ALA A 101 -3.53 9.14 12.34
N ALA A 102 -4.73 8.70 12.70
CA ALA A 102 -4.97 8.08 14.01
C ALA A 102 -4.26 6.73 14.14
N PHE A 103 -4.34 5.90 13.10
CA PHE A 103 -3.65 4.61 13.04
C PHE A 103 -2.13 4.77 13.05
N SER A 104 -1.59 5.73 12.29
CA SER A 104 -0.16 6.06 12.28
C SER A 104 0.33 6.50 13.67
N ARG A 105 -0.41 7.36 14.39
CA ARG A 105 -0.06 7.75 15.77
C ARG A 105 -0.11 6.57 16.74
N TRP A 106 -1.05 5.67 16.58
CA TRP A 106 -1.09 4.47 17.39
C TRP A 106 0.13 3.56 17.12
N LEU A 107 0.50 3.34 15.84
CA LEU A 107 1.72 2.60 15.47
C LEU A 107 2.99 3.25 16.05
N ASP A 108 3.03 4.57 16.21
CA ASP A 108 4.14 5.28 16.82
C ASP A 108 4.36 4.85 18.30
N THR A 109 3.31 4.42 19.00
CA THR A 109 3.43 3.89 20.38
C THR A 109 4.10 2.51 20.45
N LEU A 110 4.18 1.81 19.32
CA LEU A 110 4.75 0.46 19.19
C LEU A 110 6.19 0.48 18.63
N ARG A 111 6.80 1.66 18.48
CA ARG A 111 8.15 1.84 17.93
C ARG A 111 9.23 1.20 18.82
N PRO A 112 10.29 0.64 18.23
CA PRO A 112 11.45 0.15 18.98
C PRO A 112 12.39 1.28 19.49
N GLY A 113 12.20 2.54 19.03
CA GLY A 113 13.03 3.67 19.44
C GLY A 113 14.43 3.70 18.79
N ILE A 114 14.56 3.18 17.58
CA ILE A 114 15.83 3.14 16.86
C ILE A 114 15.96 4.40 15.98
N ALA A 115 17.04 5.16 16.16
CA ALA A 115 17.30 6.35 15.38
C ALA A 115 17.70 6.01 13.93
N ASN A 116 17.17 6.78 12.96
CA ASN A 116 17.64 6.70 11.58
C ASN A 116 19.08 7.20 11.45
N ARG A 117 19.83 6.56 10.57
CA ARG A 117 21.14 6.99 10.10
C ARG A 117 21.08 7.18 8.58
N PRO A 118 20.77 8.40 8.08
CA PRO A 118 20.47 8.63 6.65
C PRO A 118 21.56 8.16 5.70
N ASN A 119 22.84 8.25 6.11
CA ASN A 119 23.97 7.77 5.31
C ASN A 119 24.05 6.23 5.19
N VAL A 120 23.26 5.49 5.99
CA VAL A 120 23.26 4.03 6.02
C VAL A 120 21.93 3.51 5.45
N PHE A 121 20.81 4.08 5.89
CA PHE A 121 19.47 3.54 5.62
C PHE A 121 18.68 4.37 4.61
N GLY A 122 19.13 5.57 4.26
CA GLY A 122 18.41 6.53 3.44
C GLY A 122 17.71 7.61 4.25
N ARG A 123 17.27 8.65 3.55
CA ARG A 123 16.52 9.77 4.14
C ARG A 123 15.07 9.35 4.38
N GLN A 124 14.40 10.05 5.26
CA GLN A 124 12.99 9.86 5.57
C GLN A 124 12.31 11.22 5.60
N THR A 125 11.98 11.73 4.40
CA THR A 125 11.49 13.11 4.27
C THR A 125 9.98 13.14 4.39
N VAL A 126 9.48 13.82 5.41
CA VAL A 126 8.06 14.17 5.56
C VAL A 126 7.80 15.44 4.76
N ILE A 127 6.82 15.36 3.84
CA ILE A 127 6.34 16.49 3.05
C ILE A 127 4.92 16.82 3.50
N GLY A 128 4.73 18.01 4.06
CA GLY A 128 3.42 18.50 4.41
C GLY A 128 2.63 18.99 3.19
N SER A 129 1.30 19.03 3.30
CA SER A 129 0.39 19.45 2.21
C SER A 129 0.63 20.88 1.67
N ARG A 130 1.36 21.70 2.43
CA ARG A 130 1.78 23.06 2.01
C ARG A 130 3.24 23.11 1.54
N GLY A 131 3.87 21.95 1.27
CA GLY A 131 5.24 21.85 0.79
C GLY A 131 6.32 21.99 1.86
N SER A 132 5.99 22.05 3.14
CA SER A 132 6.98 21.99 4.23
C SER A 132 7.72 20.65 4.21
N ARG A 133 9.02 20.68 4.54
CA ARG A 133 9.85 19.46 4.60
C ARG A 133 10.47 19.33 5.97
N THR A 134 10.36 18.13 6.55
CA THR A 134 11.04 17.76 7.80
C THR A 134 11.55 16.34 7.68
N GLU A 135 12.56 15.99 8.48
CA GLU A 135 13.11 14.63 8.51
C GLU A 135 12.52 13.85 9.67
N GLU A 136 12.05 12.62 9.39
CA GLU A 136 11.73 11.65 10.44
C GLU A 136 13.00 11.10 11.06
N ARG A 137 13.10 11.17 12.38
CA ARG A 137 14.32 10.84 13.11
C ARG A 137 14.43 9.38 13.51
N GLU A 138 13.31 8.70 13.66
CA GLU A 138 13.30 7.26 13.96
C GLU A 138 13.23 6.44 12.68
N LEU A 139 13.96 5.33 12.67
CA LEU A 139 14.02 4.44 11.52
C LEU A 139 12.68 3.75 11.30
N LEU A 140 11.98 4.10 10.21
CA LEU A 140 10.60 3.71 9.99
C LEU A 140 10.42 2.23 9.65
N PHE A 141 11.30 1.61 8.87
CA PHE A 141 11.10 0.22 8.43
C PHE A 141 11.28 -0.83 9.53
N MET A 142 11.72 -0.41 10.72
CA MET A 142 11.89 -1.34 11.84
C MET A 142 10.56 -1.94 12.30
N ALA A 143 10.59 -3.23 12.63
CA ALA A 143 9.44 -3.97 13.13
C ALA A 143 8.74 -3.27 14.31
N ARG A 144 7.43 -3.21 14.24
CA ARG A 144 6.57 -2.75 15.33
C ARG A 144 6.33 -3.90 16.32
N ARG A 145 6.15 -3.58 17.60
CA ARG A 145 5.84 -4.57 18.63
C ARG A 145 4.38 -5.02 18.57
N ILE A 146 4.04 -5.66 17.46
CA ILE A 146 2.71 -6.19 17.19
C ILE A 146 2.82 -7.38 16.23
N SER A 147 2.14 -8.47 16.53
CA SER A 147 2.08 -9.64 15.66
C SER A 147 1.13 -9.40 14.46
N VAL A 148 1.27 -10.22 13.42
CA VAL A 148 0.43 -10.14 12.23
C VAL A 148 -1.06 -10.30 12.56
N ASN A 149 -1.41 -11.21 13.48
CA ASN A 149 -2.81 -11.43 13.91
C ASN A 149 -3.35 -10.26 14.74
N GLU A 150 -2.54 -9.66 15.60
CA GLU A 150 -2.94 -8.46 16.36
C GLU A 150 -3.11 -7.25 15.44
N LEU A 151 -2.22 -7.11 14.45
CA LEU A 151 -2.31 -6.06 13.45
C LEU A 151 -3.62 -6.15 12.65
N SER A 152 -4.00 -7.35 12.19
CA SER A 152 -5.27 -7.56 11.49
C SER A 152 -6.45 -7.07 12.33
N ARG A 153 -6.53 -7.48 13.60
CA ARG A 153 -7.59 -7.02 14.51
C ARG A 153 -7.55 -5.51 14.76
N ALA A 154 -6.36 -4.92 14.88
CA ALA A 154 -6.22 -3.48 15.09
C ALA A 154 -6.71 -2.68 13.88
N VAL A 155 -6.34 -3.05 12.65
CA VAL A 155 -6.78 -2.35 11.42
C VAL A 155 -8.31 -2.33 11.30
N ARG A 156 -8.99 -3.42 11.71
CA ARG A 156 -10.47 -3.49 11.74
C ARG A 156 -11.10 -2.40 12.62
N GLN A 157 -10.47 -2.04 13.75
CA GLN A 157 -10.95 -0.98 14.65
C GLN A 157 -10.90 0.41 14.00
N TYR A 158 -10.03 0.59 13.01
CA TYR A 158 -9.96 1.81 12.19
C TYR A 158 -10.79 1.71 10.91
N SER A 159 -11.59 0.65 10.75
CA SER A 159 -12.38 0.35 9.53
C SER A 159 -11.51 0.18 8.28
N GLY A 160 -10.27 -0.22 8.46
CA GLY A 160 -9.29 -0.40 7.40
C GLY A 160 -9.36 -1.76 6.72
N LEU A 161 -8.67 -1.88 5.59
CA LEU A 161 -8.38 -3.11 4.87
C LEU A 161 -6.93 -3.51 5.13
N ILE A 162 -6.66 -4.83 5.14
CA ILE A 162 -5.32 -5.34 5.39
C ILE A 162 -5.04 -6.59 4.56
N TRP A 163 -3.79 -6.71 4.09
CA TRP A 163 -3.26 -7.92 3.47
C TRP A 163 -1.75 -8.05 3.63
N PRO A 164 -1.19 -9.27 3.65
CA PRO A 164 0.25 -9.45 3.61
C PRO A 164 0.79 -9.01 2.25
N ALA A 165 1.82 -8.17 2.28
CA ALA A 165 2.49 -7.65 1.10
C ALA A 165 3.36 -8.73 0.43
N HIS A 166 3.47 -8.68 -0.89
CA HIS A 166 4.43 -9.40 -1.73
C HIS A 166 4.83 -10.79 -1.17
N VAL A 167 3.82 -11.66 -0.90
CA VAL A 167 4.00 -12.94 -0.18
C VAL A 167 4.95 -13.92 -0.86
N ASP A 168 5.23 -13.73 -2.13
CA ASP A 168 6.13 -14.51 -2.97
C ASP A 168 7.58 -13.96 -3.01
N LYS A 169 7.89 -12.85 -2.29
CA LYS A 169 9.27 -12.39 -2.12
C LYS A 169 10.05 -13.23 -1.09
N PRO A 170 11.38 -13.35 -1.25
CA PRO A 170 12.21 -14.18 -0.38
C PRO A 170 12.48 -13.56 1.01
N SER A 171 12.05 -12.32 1.26
CA SER A 171 12.24 -11.61 2.53
C SER A 171 11.03 -10.78 2.89
N ASN A 172 10.82 -10.54 4.18
CA ASN A 172 9.74 -9.73 4.75
C ASN A 172 8.33 -10.11 4.28
N SER A 173 8.18 -11.34 3.81
CA SER A 173 6.92 -11.88 3.33
C SER A 173 6.37 -12.94 4.29
N LEU A 174 5.05 -13.13 4.25
CA LEU A 174 4.38 -14.14 5.08
C LEU A 174 5.01 -15.52 4.89
N TYR A 175 5.23 -15.92 3.65
CA TYR A 175 5.75 -17.26 3.34
C TYR A 175 7.25 -17.41 3.60
N SER A 176 8.06 -16.36 3.44
CA SER A 176 9.47 -16.42 3.79
C SER A 176 9.71 -16.58 5.29
N ILE A 177 8.77 -16.11 6.11
CA ILE A 177 8.87 -16.14 7.57
C ILE A 177 8.14 -17.33 8.18
N LEU A 178 6.88 -17.58 7.78
CA LEU A 178 6.04 -18.62 8.38
C LEU A 178 6.01 -19.92 7.56
N GLY A 179 6.36 -19.87 6.28
CA GLY A 179 6.36 -21.04 5.39
C GLY A 179 4.96 -21.48 4.91
N CYS A 180 3.90 -20.93 5.44
CA CYS A 180 2.52 -21.29 5.11
C CYS A 180 1.56 -20.14 5.41
N TRP A 181 0.32 -20.26 4.94
CA TRP A 181 -0.80 -19.41 5.34
C TRP A 181 -1.36 -19.92 6.69
N PRO A 182 -1.38 -19.08 7.75
CA PRO A 182 -1.97 -19.47 9.05
C PRO A 182 -3.49 -19.64 8.93
N GLU A 183 -4.05 -20.69 9.57
CA GLU A 183 -5.49 -20.99 9.52
C GLU A 183 -6.39 -19.90 10.13
N ASP A 184 -5.87 -19.18 11.13
CA ASP A 184 -6.58 -18.13 11.87
C ASP A 184 -6.28 -16.72 11.37
N LEU A 185 -5.60 -16.59 10.22
CA LEU A 185 -5.22 -15.30 9.65
C LEU A 185 -6.39 -14.67 8.88
N ASP A 186 -6.97 -13.61 9.44
CA ASP A 186 -8.06 -12.84 8.81
C ASP A 186 -7.50 -11.66 8.00
N MET A 187 -7.46 -11.82 6.68
CA MET A 187 -6.96 -10.84 5.70
C MET A 187 -7.99 -10.61 4.60
N ASP A 188 -8.03 -9.39 4.05
CA ASP A 188 -8.93 -9.02 2.97
C ASP A 188 -8.47 -9.50 1.60
N ALA A 189 -7.15 -9.64 1.44
CA ALA A 189 -6.50 -10.04 0.21
C ALA A 189 -5.11 -10.62 0.49
N VAL A 190 -4.40 -10.95 -0.57
CA VAL A 190 -2.98 -11.28 -0.58
C VAL A 190 -2.33 -10.55 -1.75
N GLU A 191 -1.12 -10.02 -1.56
CA GLU A 191 -0.38 -9.37 -2.63
C GLU A 191 0.70 -10.27 -3.19
N LEU A 192 0.70 -10.43 -4.51
CA LEU A 192 1.72 -11.15 -5.28
C LEU A 192 2.59 -10.15 -6.04
N TYR A 193 3.90 -10.29 -5.94
CA TYR A 193 4.88 -9.48 -6.65
C TYR A 193 5.37 -10.17 -7.94
N TYR A 194 5.67 -11.47 -7.86
CA TYR A 194 6.04 -12.33 -8.99
C TYR A 194 4.82 -13.12 -9.50
N ASP A 195 5.04 -13.96 -10.51
CA ASP A 195 3.98 -14.82 -11.08
C ASP A 195 3.84 -16.18 -10.38
N THR A 196 4.52 -16.38 -9.25
CA THR A 196 4.54 -17.65 -8.53
C THR A 196 3.72 -17.53 -7.25
N GLU A 197 2.50 -18.06 -7.26
CA GLU A 197 1.64 -18.09 -6.07
C GLU A 197 2.10 -19.20 -5.12
N PRO A 198 2.40 -18.90 -3.83
CA PRO A 198 2.67 -19.91 -2.84
C PRO A 198 1.45 -20.81 -2.57
N ALA A 199 1.70 -22.10 -2.26
CA ALA A 199 0.63 -23.04 -1.97
C ALA A 199 -0.08 -22.73 -0.65
N GLY A 200 -1.38 -23.07 -0.57
CA GLY A 200 -2.16 -23.01 0.66
C GLY A 200 -2.81 -21.65 0.95
N ILE A 201 -2.76 -20.69 0.04
CA ILE A 201 -3.57 -19.47 0.13
C ILE A 201 -5.04 -19.87 -0.08
N PRO A 202 -5.99 -19.54 0.83
CA PRO A 202 -7.39 -19.89 0.68
C PRO A 202 -7.98 -19.30 -0.62
N GLU A 203 -8.81 -20.07 -1.33
CA GLU A 203 -9.43 -19.61 -2.58
C GLU A 203 -10.30 -18.36 -2.40
N SER A 204 -10.89 -18.21 -1.20
CA SER A 204 -11.72 -17.06 -0.83
C SER A 204 -10.96 -15.74 -0.68
N VAL A 205 -9.64 -15.78 -0.54
CA VAL A 205 -8.79 -14.58 -0.38
C VAL A 205 -8.50 -13.99 -1.76
N HIS A 206 -8.78 -12.71 -1.96
CA HIS A 206 -8.48 -12.01 -3.21
C HIS A 206 -6.99 -11.90 -3.49
N ARG A 207 -6.57 -12.08 -4.75
CA ARG A 207 -5.18 -11.88 -5.20
C ARG A 207 -5.06 -10.49 -5.80
N LEU A 208 -4.20 -9.69 -5.21
CA LEU A 208 -3.86 -8.36 -5.70
C LEU A 208 -2.44 -8.36 -6.27
N ARG A 209 -2.21 -7.43 -7.20
CA ARG A 209 -0.88 -7.09 -7.69
C ARG A 209 -0.67 -5.61 -7.55
N CYS A 210 0.52 -5.24 -7.08
CA CYS A 210 0.93 -3.87 -6.90
C CYS A 210 2.39 -3.74 -7.32
N SER A 211 2.85 -2.51 -7.52
CA SER A 211 4.23 -2.29 -7.96
C SER A 211 5.25 -2.41 -6.84
N ASP A 212 4.86 -2.11 -5.60
CA ASP A 212 5.79 -1.89 -4.50
C ASP A 212 6.89 -0.87 -4.90
N ALA A 213 6.43 0.22 -5.56
CA ALA A 213 7.30 1.18 -6.21
C ALA A 213 8.13 1.95 -5.19
N HIS A 214 9.44 1.93 -5.38
CA HIS A 214 10.43 2.69 -4.61
C HIS A 214 11.11 3.77 -5.46
N ARG A 215 10.83 3.79 -6.76
CA ARG A 215 11.36 4.73 -7.75
C ARG A 215 10.27 5.10 -8.75
N LEU A 216 10.35 6.29 -9.31
CA LEU A 216 9.31 6.79 -10.24
C LEU A 216 9.09 5.87 -11.45
N TRP A 217 10.14 5.22 -11.95
CA TRP A 217 10.03 4.29 -13.09
C TRP A 217 9.48 2.91 -12.71
N ASP A 218 9.26 2.62 -11.42
CA ASP A 218 8.58 1.41 -10.97
C ASP A 218 7.05 1.56 -11.07
N ILE A 219 6.53 2.81 -11.12
CA ILE A 219 5.12 3.11 -11.33
C ILE A 219 4.80 2.89 -12.82
N LYS A 220 4.16 1.76 -13.14
CA LYS A 220 3.88 1.32 -14.51
C LYS A 220 2.43 0.91 -14.63
N GLY A 221 1.78 1.29 -15.72
CA GLY A 221 0.56 0.76 -16.33
C GLY A 221 -0.58 0.21 -15.45
N GLY A 222 -0.38 0.08 -14.17
CA GLY A 222 -1.37 -0.34 -13.19
C GLY A 222 -1.83 -1.79 -13.29
N TYR A 223 -2.63 -2.17 -12.31
CA TYR A 223 -3.27 -3.47 -12.21
C TYR A 223 -4.79 -3.28 -12.21
N PRO A 224 -5.51 -3.83 -13.21
CA PRO A 224 -6.93 -3.58 -13.35
C PRO A 224 -7.73 -4.33 -12.29
N LEU A 225 -8.64 -3.63 -11.60
CA LEU A 225 -9.60 -4.20 -10.68
C LEU A 225 -11.03 -3.82 -11.10
N PRO A 226 -12.03 -4.72 -10.98
CA PRO A 226 -13.42 -4.46 -11.33
C PRO A 226 -14.14 -3.68 -10.21
N LEU A 227 -13.70 -2.46 -9.95
CA LEU A 227 -14.25 -1.62 -8.89
C LEU A 227 -15.44 -0.79 -9.41
N GLU A 228 -16.41 -0.52 -8.53
CA GLU A 228 -17.52 0.38 -8.84
C GLU A 228 -17.12 1.87 -8.79
N SER A 229 -16.10 2.18 -7.98
CA SER A 229 -15.53 3.53 -7.87
C SER A 229 -14.05 3.49 -7.55
N ALA A 230 -13.30 4.49 -8.01
CA ALA A 230 -11.87 4.63 -7.78
C ALA A 230 -11.59 5.24 -6.39
N ASP A 231 -12.03 4.56 -5.33
CA ASP A 231 -11.88 5.00 -3.94
C ASP A 231 -11.87 3.81 -2.96
N PHE A 232 -11.76 4.13 -1.66
CA PHE A 232 -11.77 3.13 -0.60
C PHE A 232 -13.08 2.33 -0.55
N ALA A 233 -14.23 2.95 -0.82
CA ALA A 233 -15.52 2.27 -0.76
C ALA A 233 -15.65 1.22 -1.87
N GLY A 234 -15.27 1.57 -3.10
CA GLY A 234 -15.22 0.63 -4.24
C GLY A 234 -14.28 -0.54 -3.97
N LEU A 235 -13.07 -0.27 -3.43
CA LEU A 235 -12.14 -1.33 -3.08
C LEU A 235 -12.68 -2.23 -1.94
N LYS A 236 -13.26 -1.62 -0.89
CA LYS A 236 -13.85 -2.38 0.22
C LYS A 236 -14.98 -3.29 -0.26
N LYS A 237 -15.86 -2.78 -1.12
CA LYS A 237 -16.96 -3.55 -1.71
C LYS A 237 -16.43 -4.74 -2.53
N TYR A 238 -15.39 -4.51 -3.32
CA TYR A 238 -14.76 -5.58 -4.11
C TYR A 238 -14.17 -6.69 -3.22
N LEU A 239 -13.45 -6.32 -2.15
CA LEU A 239 -12.74 -7.29 -1.31
C LEU A 239 -13.64 -7.99 -0.28
N ARG A 240 -14.72 -7.34 0.20
CA ARG A 240 -15.59 -7.88 1.26
C ARG A 240 -17.03 -8.11 0.84
N GLY A 241 -17.46 -7.60 -0.29
CA GLY A 241 -18.87 -7.62 -0.71
C GLY A 241 -19.76 -6.64 0.07
N GLU A 242 -19.18 -5.62 0.75
CA GLU A 242 -19.89 -4.68 1.65
C GLU A 242 -19.92 -3.26 1.09
#